data_bea64019ceef3aa53f76aad9714889ca
#
_entry.id   bea64019ceef3aa53f76aad9714889ca
#
_cell.length_a   1.000
_cell.length_b   1.000
_cell.length_c   1.000
_cell.angle_alpha   90.00
_cell.angle_beta   90.00
_cell.angle_gamma   90.00
#
_symmetry.space_group_name_H-M   'P 1'
#
loop_
_entity.id
_entity.type
_entity.pdbx_description
1 polymer ?
#
loop_
_entity_poly.entity_id
_entity_poly.type
_entity_poly.pdbx_seq_one_letter_code
_entity_poly.pdbx_strand_id
1 'polypeptide(L)'
;LDFDASENVLVLAKICLRMVPEGGNWRDLPEEIIPVAMGGAYKSGGGKVGFYRRLSYNQPAPTITTSPAQKATMLCHPRQDRPLSIKEYARIQQFPDDWIFTGTTAAKYRQIGNAVPIGLAEAIGKAIISTADKTATIETKRFRGTSVHNRIKNAIELGGKSYVD
;
A
#
# COMPACT_ATOMS: atom_id res chain seq x y z
N LEU A 1 -31.65 -22.83 -7.09
CA LEU A 1 -31.02 -21.66 -7.75
C LEU A 1 -30.12 -21.00 -6.73
N ASP A 2 -28.91 -21.53 -6.62
CA ASP A 2 -27.85 -20.90 -5.82
C ASP A 2 -27.44 -19.62 -6.54
N PHE A 3 -28.04 -18.53 -6.14
CA PHE A 3 -27.61 -17.19 -6.53
C PHE A 3 -26.23 -16.98 -5.91
N ASP A 4 -25.22 -16.97 -6.76
CA ASP A 4 -23.83 -16.82 -6.34
C ASP A 4 -23.67 -15.48 -5.60
N ALA A 5 -23.44 -15.60 -4.28
CA ALA A 5 -23.24 -14.44 -3.39
C ALA A 5 -22.09 -13.53 -3.88
N SER A 6 -21.20 -14.05 -4.73
CA SER A 6 -20.10 -13.30 -5.31
C SER A 6 -20.55 -12.27 -6.36
N GLU A 7 -21.52 -12.59 -7.20
CA GLU A 7 -22.05 -11.64 -8.20
C GLU A 7 -22.77 -10.46 -7.54
N ASN A 8 -23.61 -10.73 -6.53
CA ASN A 8 -24.31 -9.67 -5.80
C ASN A 8 -23.37 -8.72 -5.07
N VAL A 9 -22.27 -9.23 -4.55
CA VAL A 9 -21.22 -8.40 -3.91
C VAL A 9 -20.52 -7.50 -4.93
N LEU A 10 -20.25 -8.01 -6.13
CA LEU A 10 -19.64 -7.23 -7.22
C LEU A 10 -20.58 -6.14 -7.76
N VAL A 11 -21.86 -6.45 -7.91
CA VAL A 11 -22.88 -5.48 -8.35
C VAL A 11 -23.03 -4.37 -7.33
N LEU A 12 -23.18 -4.70 -6.04
CA LEU A 12 -23.25 -3.71 -4.96
C LEU A 12 -21.99 -2.83 -4.91
N ALA A 13 -20.81 -3.42 -5.05
CA ALA A 13 -19.57 -2.66 -5.09
C ALA A 13 -19.54 -1.65 -6.24
N LYS A 14 -19.97 -2.03 -7.44
CA LYS A 14 -20.07 -1.12 -8.59
C LYS A 14 -21.07 0.01 -8.36
N ILE A 15 -22.21 -0.28 -7.76
CA ILE A 15 -23.22 0.74 -7.41
C ILE A 15 -22.62 1.73 -6.41
N CYS A 16 -22.02 1.26 -5.34
CA CYS A 16 -21.35 2.11 -4.34
C CYS A 16 -20.26 2.98 -4.98
N LEU A 17 -19.44 2.39 -5.87
CA LEU A 17 -18.38 3.13 -6.53
C LEU A 17 -18.89 4.29 -7.40
N ARG A 18 -20.03 4.13 -8.08
CA ARG A 18 -20.63 5.22 -8.85
C ARG A 18 -21.06 6.41 -8.01
N MET A 19 -21.43 6.15 -6.77
CA MET A 19 -21.92 7.18 -5.84
C MET A 19 -20.80 7.90 -5.10
N VAL A 20 -19.64 7.27 -4.96
CA VAL A 20 -18.50 7.88 -4.25
C VAL A 20 -17.77 8.87 -5.18
N PRO A 21 -17.66 10.15 -4.81
CA PRO A 21 -16.95 11.16 -5.59
C PRO A 21 -15.44 10.93 -5.62
N GLU A 22 -14.73 11.63 -6.51
CA GLU A 22 -13.26 11.64 -6.54
C GLU A 22 -12.70 12.07 -5.19
N GLY A 23 -11.78 11.29 -4.63
CA GLY A 23 -11.19 11.50 -3.29
C GLY A 23 -12.06 11.03 -2.12
N GLY A 24 -13.29 10.58 -2.39
CA GLY A 24 -14.25 10.15 -1.37
C GLY A 24 -14.09 8.68 -0.93
N ASN A 25 -14.99 8.27 -0.06
CA ASN A 25 -15.06 6.91 0.48
C ASN A 25 -16.52 6.57 0.89
N TRP A 26 -16.72 5.47 1.61
CA TRP A 26 -18.04 5.01 2.04
C TRP A 26 -18.90 6.05 2.79
N ARG A 27 -18.30 7.09 3.40
CA ARG A 27 -19.05 8.14 4.11
C ARG A 27 -19.80 9.10 3.19
N ASP A 28 -19.42 9.10 1.92
CA ASP A 28 -20.05 9.91 0.87
C ASP A 28 -21.21 9.16 0.20
N LEU A 29 -21.51 7.93 0.62
CA LEU A 29 -22.68 7.17 0.18
C LEU A 29 -23.95 7.72 0.85
N PRO A 30 -25.12 7.60 0.19
CA PRO A 30 -26.42 7.86 0.82
C PRO A 30 -26.60 7.05 2.10
N GLU A 31 -27.18 7.65 3.14
CA GLU A 31 -27.33 7.04 4.47
C GLU A 31 -28.06 5.70 4.42
N GLU A 32 -29.02 5.55 3.52
CA GLU A 32 -29.80 4.32 3.35
C GLU A 32 -28.95 3.17 2.79
N ILE A 33 -27.90 3.48 2.04
CA ILE A 33 -27.03 2.48 1.39
C ILE A 33 -25.87 2.09 2.32
N ILE A 34 -25.42 2.96 3.18
CA ILE A 34 -24.26 2.72 4.07
C ILE A 34 -24.37 1.39 4.84
N PRO A 35 -25.47 1.06 5.53
CA PRO A 35 -25.55 -0.19 6.29
C PRO A 35 -25.40 -1.44 5.41
N VAL A 36 -25.96 -1.40 4.20
CA VAL A 36 -25.89 -2.50 3.24
C VAL A 36 -24.49 -2.61 2.63
N ALA A 37 -23.91 -1.48 2.24
CA ALA A 37 -22.57 -1.40 1.66
C ALA A 37 -21.50 -1.89 2.65
N MET A 38 -21.58 -1.45 3.90
CA MET A 38 -20.63 -1.76 4.96
C MET A 38 -20.88 -3.12 5.61
N GLY A 39 -22.13 -3.56 5.66
CA GLY A 39 -22.54 -4.80 6.34
C GLY A 39 -22.11 -4.82 7.80
N GLY A 40 -21.60 -5.94 8.29
CA GLY A 40 -21.14 -6.09 9.68
C GLY A 40 -20.08 -5.07 10.12
N ALA A 41 -19.29 -4.56 9.19
CA ALA A 41 -18.26 -3.55 9.47
C ALA A 41 -18.86 -2.20 9.91
N TYR A 42 -20.12 -1.91 9.58
CA TYR A 42 -20.77 -0.65 9.99
C TYR A 42 -20.84 -0.50 11.51
N LYS A 43 -21.14 -1.61 12.21
CA LYS A 43 -21.27 -1.64 13.67
C LYS A 43 -19.96 -1.92 14.41
N SER A 44 -18.89 -2.33 13.71
CA SER A 44 -17.61 -2.65 14.34
C SER A 44 -16.85 -1.39 14.71
N GLY A 45 -16.10 -1.40 15.80
CA GLY A 45 -15.12 -0.38 16.15
C GLY A 45 -13.92 -0.44 15.20
N GLY A 46 -13.20 0.67 15.05
CA GLY A 46 -11.94 0.73 14.29
C GLY A 46 -12.00 1.57 13.02
N GLY A 47 -10.84 1.66 12.35
CA GLY A 47 -10.67 2.48 11.14
C GLY A 47 -11.39 1.86 9.94
N LYS A 48 -12.32 2.60 9.35
CA LYS A 48 -13.12 2.15 8.20
C LYS A 48 -12.82 2.94 6.93
N VAL A 49 -11.80 3.79 6.94
CA VAL A 49 -11.51 4.75 5.86
C VAL A 49 -11.17 4.06 4.52
N GLY A 50 -10.75 2.80 4.57
CA GLY A 50 -10.41 2.01 3.38
C GLY A 50 -11.59 1.51 2.56
N PHE A 51 -12.83 1.57 3.08
CA PHE A 51 -13.98 1.05 2.36
C PHE A 51 -14.35 1.97 1.20
N TYR A 52 -14.51 1.40 -0.01
CA TYR A 52 -14.91 2.10 -1.24
C TYR A 52 -14.11 3.38 -1.49
N ARG A 53 -12.81 3.37 -1.20
CA ARG A 53 -11.98 4.56 -1.31
C ARG A 53 -11.65 4.84 -2.77
N ARG A 54 -12.17 5.95 -3.28
CA ARG A 54 -11.81 6.48 -4.60
C ARG A 54 -10.60 7.39 -4.48
N LEU A 55 -9.61 7.18 -5.32
CA LEU A 55 -8.44 8.05 -5.37
C LEU A 55 -8.78 9.42 -5.98
N SER A 56 -7.88 10.38 -5.81
CA SER A 56 -7.95 11.67 -6.48
C SER A 56 -6.66 11.92 -7.26
N TYR A 57 -6.77 12.60 -8.40
CA TYR A 57 -5.60 13.06 -9.14
C TYR A 57 -4.84 14.19 -8.43
N ASN A 58 -5.51 14.90 -7.51
CA ASN A 58 -4.97 16.07 -6.82
C ASN A 58 -4.45 15.76 -5.41
N GLN A 59 -4.45 14.50 -5.01
CA GLN A 59 -4.01 14.08 -3.67
C GLN A 59 -3.06 12.88 -3.75
N PRO A 60 -2.10 12.77 -2.84
CA PRO A 60 -1.26 11.57 -2.74
C PRO A 60 -2.12 10.32 -2.53
N ALA A 61 -1.70 9.21 -3.16
CA ALA A 61 -2.32 7.92 -2.91
C ALA A 61 -2.10 7.50 -1.45
N PRO A 62 -3.09 6.86 -0.82
CA PRO A 62 -2.90 6.28 0.49
C PRO A 62 -1.96 5.07 0.43
N THR A 63 -1.58 4.56 1.60
CA THR A 63 -0.84 3.31 1.70
C THR A 63 -1.52 2.20 0.89
N ILE A 64 -0.77 1.60 -0.02
CA ILE A 64 -1.21 0.50 -0.85
C ILE A 64 -1.23 -0.79 -0.02
N THR A 65 -2.28 -1.58 -0.21
CA THR A 65 -2.48 -2.86 0.46
C THR A 65 -2.22 -4.02 -0.51
N THR A 66 -2.24 -5.24 0.00
CA THR A 66 -2.04 -6.44 -0.84
C THR A 66 -3.30 -6.87 -1.60
N SER A 67 -4.44 -6.23 -1.38
CA SER A 67 -5.73 -6.67 -1.94
C SER A 67 -6.67 -5.50 -2.22
N PRO A 68 -6.49 -4.78 -3.34
CA PRO A 68 -7.28 -3.59 -3.67
C PRO A 68 -8.72 -3.90 -4.09
N ALA A 69 -9.06 -5.15 -4.33
CA ALA A 69 -10.40 -5.58 -4.75
C ALA A 69 -11.33 -5.95 -3.58
N GLN A 70 -10.82 -6.03 -2.36
CA GLN A 70 -11.65 -6.29 -1.17
C GLN A 70 -12.31 -5.02 -0.66
N LYS A 71 -13.56 -5.10 -0.19
CA LYS A 71 -14.35 -3.95 0.30
C LYS A 71 -13.56 -3.04 1.26
N ALA A 72 -12.89 -3.65 2.25
CA ALA A 72 -12.19 -2.92 3.32
C ALA A 72 -10.90 -2.22 2.88
N THR A 73 -10.34 -2.63 1.75
CA THR A 73 -9.04 -2.15 1.25
C THR A 73 -9.11 -1.71 -0.21
N MET A 74 -10.33 -1.51 -0.71
CA MET A 74 -10.58 -1.17 -2.10
C MET A 74 -10.02 0.21 -2.43
N LEU A 75 -9.16 0.24 -3.44
CA LEU A 75 -8.67 1.47 -4.04
C LEU A 75 -9.21 1.57 -5.46
N CYS A 76 -10.03 2.59 -5.69
CA CYS A 76 -10.73 2.80 -6.95
C CYS A 76 -10.05 3.87 -7.79
N HIS A 77 -10.14 3.69 -9.10
CA HIS A 77 -9.70 4.69 -10.06
C HIS A 77 -10.45 6.02 -9.84
N PRO A 78 -9.79 7.19 -9.95
CA PRO A 78 -10.42 8.48 -9.71
C PRO A 78 -11.72 8.73 -10.50
N ARG A 79 -11.75 8.33 -11.78
CA ARG A 79 -12.87 8.60 -12.71
C ARG A 79 -13.58 7.36 -13.26
N GLN A 80 -13.12 6.17 -12.94
CA GLN A 80 -13.74 4.93 -13.43
C GLN A 80 -14.25 4.10 -12.25
N ASP A 81 -15.39 3.45 -12.44
CA ASP A 81 -16.06 2.67 -11.40
C ASP A 81 -15.48 1.25 -11.29
N ARG A 82 -14.18 1.19 -11.04
CA ARG A 82 -13.40 -0.04 -10.91
C ARG A 82 -12.24 0.10 -9.93
N PRO A 83 -11.76 -1.00 -9.36
CA PRO A 83 -10.47 -1.03 -8.67
C PRO A 83 -9.33 -0.61 -9.60
N LEU A 84 -8.21 -0.22 -9.03
CA LEU A 84 -6.97 0.02 -9.77
C LEU A 84 -6.50 -1.25 -10.47
N SER A 85 -6.02 -1.14 -11.69
CA SER A 85 -5.35 -2.22 -12.42
C SER A 85 -3.97 -2.50 -11.81
N ILE A 86 -3.39 -3.67 -12.14
CA ILE A 86 -2.04 -4.05 -11.70
C ILE A 86 -1.01 -3.00 -12.11
N LYS A 87 -1.10 -2.46 -13.34
CA LYS A 87 -0.16 -1.43 -13.82
C LYS A 87 -0.31 -0.11 -13.06
N GLU A 88 -1.53 0.36 -12.81
CA GLU A 88 -1.77 1.56 -12.01
C GLU A 88 -1.26 1.37 -10.58
N TYR A 89 -1.49 0.20 -10.01
CA TYR A 89 -1.02 -0.17 -8.68
C TYR A 89 0.52 -0.17 -8.59
N ALA A 90 1.17 -0.75 -9.59
CA ALA A 90 2.63 -0.78 -9.70
C ALA A 90 3.23 0.63 -9.86
N ARG A 91 2.62 1.49 -10.69
CA ARG A 91 3.07 2.87 -10.88
C ARG A 91 2.97 3.70 -9.60
N ILE A 92 1.93 3.53 -8.79
CA ILE A 92 1.80 4.19 -7.48
C ILE A 92 2.94 3.76 -6.54
N GLN A 93 3.35 2.49 -6.58
CA GLN A 93 4.52 1.97 -5.85
C GLN A 93 5.85 2.29 -6.55
N GLN A 94 5.81 3.04 -7.66
CA GLN A 94 6.97 3.49 -8.43
C GLN A 94 7.79 2.35 -9.08
N PHE A 95 7.14 1.21 -9.36
CA PHE A 95 7.76 0.20 -10.21
C PHE A 95 7.94 0.71 -11.64
N PRO A 96 9.04 0.38 -12.32
CA PRO A 96 9.20 0.64 -13.75
C PRO A 96 8.07 0.00 -14.58
N ASP A 97 7.70 0.62 -15.70
CA ASP A 97 6.59 0.14 -16.54
C ASP A 97 6.86 -1.21 -17.22
N ASP A 98 8.13 -1.56 -17.39
CA ASP A 98 8.62 -2.82 -17.94
C ASP A 98 8.80 -3.93 -16.88
N TRP A 99 8.55 -3.63 -15.60
CA TRP A 99 8.64 -4.64 -14.55
C TRP A 99 7.59 -5.72 -14.72
N ILE A 100 8.04 -6.98 -14.71
CA ILE A 100 7.20 -8.16 -14.94
C ILE A 100 6.81 -8.80 -13.61
N PHE A 101 5.51 -8.77 -13.30
CA PHE A 101 4.93 -9.52 -12.19
C PHE A 101 4.44 -10.89 -12.67
N THR A 102 4.75 -11.96 -11.96
CA THR A 102 4.35 -13.34 -12.33
C THR A 102 3.28 -13.89 -11.39
N GLY A 103 2.61 -14.94 -11.83
CA GLY A 103 1.58 -15.62 -11.06
C GLY A 103 0.16 -15.05 -11.27
N THR A 104 -0.75 -15.43 -10.37
CA THR A 104 -2.16 -15.00 -10.44
C THR A 104 -2.33 -13.50 -10.20
N THR A 105 -3.48 -12.94 -10.59
CA THR A 105 -3.82 -11.54 -10.32
C THR A 105 -3.66 -11.18 -8.84
N ALA A 106 -4.13 -12.04 -7.94
CA ALA A 106 -3.97 -11.84 -6.49
C ALA A 106 -2.50 -11.85 -6.05
N ALA A 107 -1.68 -12.75 -6.64
CA ALA A 107 -0.25 -12.80 -6.35
C ALA A 107 0.47 -11.52 -6.80
N LYS A 108 0.11 -10.98 -7.98
CA LYS A 108 0.66 -9.72 -8.49
C LYS A 108 0.34 -8.53 -7.59
N TYR A 109 -0.90 -8.38 -7.15
CA TYR A 109 -1.27 -7.33 -6.19
C TYR A 109 -0.53 -7.48 -4.85
N ARG A 110 -0.33 -8.71 -4.39
CA ARG A 110 0.42 -8.99 -3.15
C ARG A 110 1.89 -8.61 -3.27
N GLN A 111 2.53 -8.91 -4.40
CA GLN A 111 3.91 -8.51 -4.66
C GLN A 111 4.05 -6.99 -4.60
N ILE A 112 3.15 -6.26 -5.27
CA ILE A 112 3.17 -4.80 -5.29
C ILE A 112 2.88 -4.21 -3.90
N GLY A 113 1.84 -4.70 -3.22
CA GLY A 113 1.43 -4.16 -1.92
C GLY A 113 2.42 -4.44 -0.78
N ASN A 114 3.27 -5.46 -0.91
CA ASN A 114 4.33 -5.75 0.05
C ASN A 114 5.60 -4.92 -0.19
N ALA A 115 5.71 -4.27 -1.32
CA ALA A 115 6.88 -3.47 -1.65
C ALA A 115 6.85 -2.10 -0.94
N VAL A 116 8.01 -1.57 -0.63
CA VAL A 116 8.18 -0.17 -0.25
C VAL A 116 8.31 0.65 -1.53
N PRO A 117 7.63 1.82 -1.65
CA PRO A 117 7.82 2.69 -2.81
C PRO A 117 9.29 3.05 -3.02
N ILE A 118 9.78 2.91 -4.25
CA ILE A 118 11.22 3.03 -4.56
C ILE A 118 11.77 4.39 -4.12
N GLY A 119 11.08 5.49 -4.41
CA GLY A 119 11.52 6.82 -3.99
C GLY A 119 11.52 7.03 -2.48
N LEU A 120 10.59 6.37 -1.74
CA LEU A 120 10.60 6.39 -0.29
C LEU A 120 11.80 5.63 0.26
N ALA A 121 12.09 4.45 -0.27
CA ALA A 121 13.26 3.65 0.12
C ALA A 121 14.56 4.40 -0.14
N GLU A 122 14.68 5.07 -1.30
CA GLU A 122 15.84 5.90 -1.65
C GLU A 122 15.99 7.09 -0.69
N ALA A 123 14.92 7.81 -0.38
CA ALA A 123 14.96 8.94 0.55
C ALA A 123 15.39 8.52 1.95
N ILE A 124 14.84 7.41 2.46
CA ILE A 124 15.23 6.83 3.75
C ILE A 124 16.70 6.40 3.72
N GLY A 125 17.13 5.70 2.67
CA GLY A 125 18.52 5.27 2.51
C GLY A 125 19.51 6.45 2.54
N LYS A 126 19.22 7.52 1.78
CA LYS A 126 20.01 8.76 1.78
C LYS A 126 20.05 9.41 3.17
N ALA A 127 18.93 9.46 3.87
CA ALA A 127 18.86 10.01 5.22
C ALA A 127 19.72 9.21 6.22
N ILE A 128 19.65 7.88 6.16
CA ILE A 128 20.46 6.99 7.01
C ILE A 128 21.96 7.20 6.74
N ILE A 129 22.38 7.20 5.48
CA ILE A 129 23.79 7.38 5.10
C ILE A 129 24.29 8.74 5.58
N SER A 130 23.53 9.82 5.31
CA SER A 130 23.93 11.19 5.73
C SER A 130 24.02 11.35 7.25
N THR A 131 23.24 10.59 8.00
CA THR A 131 23.27 10.60 9.46
C THR A 131 24.44 9.75 9.98
N ALA A 132 24.69 8.58 9.39
CA ALA A 132 25.81 7.72 9.74
C ALA A 132 27.15 8.43 9.54
N ASP A 133 27.35 9.15 8.44
CA ASP A 133 28.55 9.94 8.17
C ASP A 133 28.78 11.04 9.21
N LYS A 134 27.72 11.70 9.68
CA LYS A 134 27.78 12.71 10.75
C LYS A 134 28.06 12.10 12.11
N THR A 135 27.49 10.94 12.40
CA THR A 135 27.62 10.27 13.70
C THR A 135 28.98 9.56 13.84
N ALA A 136 29.56 9.08 12.73
CA ALA A 136 30.90 8.50 12.74
C ALA A 136 31.99 9.49 13.27
N THR A 137 31.77 10.80 13.10
CA THR A 137 32.64 11.84 13.61
C THR A 137 32.44 12.12 15.12
N ILE A 138 31.26 11.79 15.67
CA ILE A 138 30.89 12.12 17.06
C ILE A 138 31.07 10.92 18.02
N GLU A 139 30.90 9.68 17.55
CA GLU A 139 30.74 8.50 18.44
C GLU A 139 31.91 7.59 18.61
N THR A 140 33.06 7.84 18.02
CA THR A 140 34.27 7.08 18.38
C THR A 140 34.67 7.19 19.87
N LYS A 141 34.06 8.10 20.63
CA LYS A 141 34.31 8.30 22.08
C LYS A 141 33.25 7.73 23.04
N ARG A 142 32.06 7.32 22.60
CA ARG A 142 30.94 7.06 23.53
C ARG A 142 30.34 5.64 23.56
N PHE A 143 30.62 4.78 22.63
CA PHE A 143 30.09 3.42 22.61
C PHE A 143 31.13 2.32 22.44
N ARG A 144 32.03 2.21 23.41
CA ARG A 144 32.75 0.96 23.62
C ARG A 144 31.83 0.02 24.39
N GLY A 145 31.25 -0.96 23.71
CA GLY A 145 30.75 -2.14 24.40
C GLY A 145 29.29 -2.54 24.27
N THR A 146 28.56 -2.26 23.17
CA THR A 146 27.24 -2.90 22.98
C THR A 146 27.22 -3.80 21.76
N SER A 147 26.67 -4.99 21.95
CA SER A 147 26.44 -6.04 20.91
C SER A 147 25.73 -5.54 19.63
N VAL A 148 24.96 -4.44 19.74
CA VAL A 148 24.25 -3.79 18.63
C VAL A 148 25.22 -3.03 17.71
N HIS A 149 26.22 -2.34 18.28
CA HIS A 149 27.23 -1.61 17.50
C HIS A 149 28.03 -2.55 16.59
N ASN A 150 28.46 -3.70 17.12
CA ASN A 150 29.17 -4.70 16.32
C ASN A 150 28.33 -5.33 15.22
N ARG A 151 27.00 -5.50 15.43
CA ARG A 151 26.10 -6.00 14.41
C ARG A 151 25.90 -4.99 13.27
N ILE A 152 25.77 -3.72 13.57
CA ILE A 152 25.63 -2.65 12.56
C ILE A 152 26.95 -2.50 11.80
N LYS A 153 28.09 -2.50 12.47
CA LYS A 153 29.41 -2.43 11.83
C LYS A 153 29.64 -3.60 10.88
N ASN A 154 29.35 -4.81 11.31
CA ASN A 154 29.46 -6.01 10.46
C ASN A 154 28.49 -5.98 9.27
N ALA A 155 27.27 -5.44 9.42
CA ALA A 155 26.32 -5.28 8.33
C ALA A 155 26.79 -4.27 7.28
N ILE A 156 27.45 -3.19 7.70
CA ILE A 156 28.04 -2.17 6.79
C ILE A 156 29.27 -2.74 6.08
N GLU A 157 30.15 -3.46 6.77
CA GLU A 157 31.34 -4.07 6.20
C GLU A 157 31.02 -5.26 5.26
N LEU A 158 29.91 -5.99 5.51
CA LEU A 158 29.44 -7.08 4.66
C LEU A 158 28.61 -6.59 3.45
N GLY A 159 28.03 -5.39 3.52
CA GLY A 159 27.29 -4.77 2.41
C GLY A 159 28.14 -4.38 1.20
N GLY A 160 29.46 -4.52 1.29
CA GLY A 160 30.40 -4.32 0.16
C GLY A 160 30.72 -5.58 -0.65
N LYS A 161 30.15 -6.74 -0.32
CA LYS A 161 30.31 -7.97 -1.12
C LYS A 161 29.00 -8.29 -1.81
N SER A 162 29.00 -8.11 -3.13
CA SER A 162 27.92 -8.50 -4.04
C SER A 162 27.49 -9.96 -3.77
N TYR A 163 26.20 -10.15 -3.51
CA TYR A 163 25.57 -11.43 -3.72
C TYR A 163 25.38 -11.62 -5.24
N VAL A 164 26.42 -12.20 -5.86
CA VAL A 164 26.31 -12.89 -7.13
C VAL A 164 26.73 -14.32 -6.80
N ASP A 165 25.73 -15.18 -6.64
CA ASP A 165 25.70 -16.59 -7.04
C ASP A 165 24.25 -17.09 -6.90
#